data_27e5ee905d460f271eb65178990bf86a
#
_entry.id   27e5ee905d460f271eb65178990bf86a
#
_cell.length_a   1.000
_cell.length_b   1.000
_cell.length_c   1.000
_cell.angle_alpha   90.00
_cell.angle_beta   90.00
_cell.angle_gamma   90.00
#
_symmetry.space_group_name_H-M   'P 1'
#
loop_
_entity.id
_entity.type
_entity.pdbx_description
1 polymer ?
#
loop_
_entity_poly.entity_id
_entity_poly.type
_entity_poly.pdbx_seq_one_letter_code
_entity_poly.pdbx_strand_id
1 'polypeptide(L)'
;STDIIDFYVTIQLPISYEDYSFSVARLWNEVLLYSIRNDLARPTVHARNLFHISAAMYDAWAIVNEKGSAYLIGNNVNGFNTNFESFSPSSSNNNDNINAISYAAYRLLSHRFSESPGNEKIIERCNSLMNMLALDTNFFESSDYEQNAASLGNYISEKYIQYGMLDGSNEQDDF
;
A
#
# COMPACT_ATOMS: atom_id res chain seq x y z
N SER A 1 -32.53 17.01 25.13
CA SER A 1 -32.32 16.50 23.79
C SER A 1 -31.07 17.16 23.26
N THR A 2 -29.97 16.40 23.16
CA THR A 2 -28.70 16.89 22.62
C THR A 2 -28.66 16.37 21.18
N ASP A 3 -28.91 17.26 20.22
CA ASP A 3 -28.78 16.94 18.80
C ASP A 3 -27.31 16.75 18.48
N ILE A 4 -26.91 15.52 18.22
CA ILE A 4 -25.59 15.19 17.67
C ILE A 4 -25.67 15.53 16.19
N ILE A 5 -24.98 16.60 15.78
CA ILE A 5 -24.80 16.93 14.37
C ILE A 5 -23.66 16.05 13.85
N ASP A 6 -24.01 14.97 13.16
CA ASP A 6 -23.05 14.15 12.41
C ASP A 6 -22.57 14.93 11.18
N PHE A 7 -21.33 15.42 11.24
CA PHE A 7 -20.67 15.98 10.06
C PHE A 7 -20.11 14.83 9.19
N TYR A 8 -20.84 14.47 8.16
CA TYR A 8 -20.32 13.60 7.10
C TYR A 8 -19.54 14.47 6.11
N VAL A 9 -18.22 14.43 6.20
CA VAL A 9 -17.38 14.94 5.12
C VAL A 9 -17.27 13.84 4.06
N THR A 10 -18.12 13.88 3.06
CA THR A 10 -17.98 13.05 1.87
C THR A 10 -16.83 13.61 1.04
N ILE A 11 -15.63 13.04 1.18
CA ILE A 11 -14.53 13.33 0.26
C ILE A 11 -14.87 12.60 -1.04
N GLN A 12 -15.49 13.31 -1.99
CA GLN A 12 -15.54 12.84 -3.36
C GLN A 12 -14.12 12.87 -3.92
N LEU A 13 -13.58 11.68 -4.25
CA LEU A 13 -12.37 11.63 -5.07
C LEU A 13 -12.73 12.20 -6.44
N PRO A 14 -11.90 13.03 -6.97
CA PRO A 14 -12.11 13.65 -8.25
C PRO A 14 -12.06 12.66 -9.40
N ILE A 15 -12.58 13.12 -10.53
CA ILE A 15 -12.93 12.28 -11.70
C ILE A 15 -11.71 11.86 -12.51
N SER A 16 -10.53 12.51 -12.36
CA SER A 16 -9.32 12.20 -13.10
C SER A 16 -8.07 12.41 -12.25
N TYR A 17 -7.11 11.47 -12.33
CA TYR A 17 -5.79 11.60 -11.70
C TYR A 17 -5.00 12.79 -12.30
N GLU A 18 -5.19 13.08 -13.58
CA GLU A 18 -4.48 14.14 -14.30
C GLU A 18 -4.82 15.55 -13.77
N ASP A 19 -5.99 15.71 -13.14
CA ASP A 19 -6.41 16.96 -12.51
C ASP A 19 -5.74 17.23 -11.16
N TYR A 20 -4.89 16.27 -10.65
CA TYR A 20 -4.28 16.39 -9.34
C TYR A 20 -2.79 16.67 -9.43
N SER A 21 -2.39 17.70 -8.73
CA SER A 21 -0.99 17.97 -8.38
C SER A 21 -0.45 17.05 -7.28
N PHE A 22 -1.15 15.95 -6.95
CA PHE A 22 -0.78 15.05 -5.87
C PHE A 22 -0.08 13.81 -6.39
N SER A 23 0.98 13.37 -5.68
CA SER A 23 1.63 12.10 -5.98
C SER A 23 0.69 10.92 -5.68
N VAL A 24 0.88 9.80 -6.40
CA VAL A 24 0.13 8.55 -6.15
C VAL A 24 0.27 8.07 -4.70
N ALA A 25 1.45 8.23 -4.10
CA ALA A 25 1.69 7.90 -2.69
C ALA A 25 0.80 8.71 -1.74
N ARG A 26 0.53 9.99 -2.05
CA ARG A 26 -0.40 10.78 -1.26
C ARG A 26 -1.84 10.27 -1.35
N LEU A 27 -2.28 9.87 -2.55
CA LEU A 27 -3.62 9.28 -2.72
C LEU A 27 -3.79 8.01 -1.88
N TRP A 28 -2.79 7.13 -1.88
CA TRP A 28 -2.79 5.93 -1.05
C TRP A 28 -2.72 6.23 0.45
N ASN A 29 -2.01 7.29 0.87
CA ASN A 29 -2.03 7.74 2.26
C ASN A 29 -3.43 8.22 2.69
N GLU A 30 -4.19 8.90 1.82
CA GLU A 30 -5.58 9.26 2.13
C GLU A 30 -6.47 8.01 2.28
N VAL A 31 -6.26 6.97 1.45
CA VAL A 31 -6.96 5.68 1.61
C VAL A 31 -6.56 5.01 2.93
N LEU A 32 -5.27 5.02 3.30
CA LEU A 32 -4.78 4.48 4.57
C LEU A 32 -5.42 5.20 5.77
N LEU A 33 -5.48 6.53 5.76
CA LEU A 33 -6.13 7.31 6.82
C LEU A 33 -7.64 7.03 6.87
N TYR A 34 -8.28 6.85 5.72
CA TYR A 34 -9.68 6.41 5.65
C TYR A 34 -9.87 5.02 6.28
N SER A 35 -8.96 4.08 5.99
CA SER A 35 -8.98 2.72 6.52
C SER A 35 -8.87 2.73 8.06
N ILE A 36 -7.94 3.50 8.60
CA ILE A 36 -7.76 3.68 10.06
C ILE A 36 -9.04 4.22 10.72
N ARG A 37 -9.73 5.17 10.09
CA ARG A 37 -10.99 5.72 10.63
C ARG A 37 -12.16 4.74 10.62
N ASN A 38 -12.08 3.68 9.83
CA ASN A 38 -13.08 2.63 9.70
C ASN A 38 -12.68 1.32 10.39
N ASP A 39 -11.58 1.33 11.13
CA ASP A 39 -11.09 0.19 11.93
C ASP A 39 -11.35 0.41 13.41
N LEU A 40 -11.06 -0.62 14.22
CA LEU A 40 -11.04 -0.53 15.69
C LEU A 40 -9.98 0.48 16.16
N ALA A 41 -10.23 1.14 17.28
CA ALA A 41 -9.30 2.12 17.85
C ALA A 41 -8.08 1.41 18.48
N ARG A 42 -7.09 1.04 17.67
CA ARG A 42 -5.86 0.35 18.05
C ARG A 42 -4.61 1.20 17.70
N PRO A 43 -4.26 2.24 18.48
CA PRO A 43 -3.25 3.22 18.10
C PRO A 43 -1.88 2.62 17.74
N THR A 44 -1.42 1.60 18.46
CA THR A 44 -0.13 0.92 18.21
C THR A 44 -0.15 0.16 16.88
N VAL A 45 -1.26 -0.54 16.59
CA VAL A 45 -1.46 -1.24 15.31
C VAL A 45 -1.53 -0.24 14.16
N HIS A 46 -2.23 0.89 14.35
CA HIS A 46 -2.30 1.93 13.32
C HIS A 46 -0.95 2.60 13.06
N ALA A 47 -0.14 2.86 14.11
CA ALA A 47 1.20 3.40 13.93
C ALA A 47 2.09 2.45 13.11
N ARG A 48 1.99 1.14 13.37
CA ARG A 48 2.67 0.11 12.60
C ARG A 48 2.17 0.04 11.15
N ASN A 49 0.86 0.08 10.92
CA ASN A 49 0.29 0.08 9.57
C ASN A 49 0.71 1.31 8.77
N LEU A 50 0.71 2.50 9.41
CA LEU A 50 1.24 3.74 8.81
C LEU A 50 2.69 3.58 8.39
N PHE A 51 3.54 3.01 9.24
CA PHE A 51 4.95 2.79 8.94
C PHE A 51 5.13 1.80 7.78
N HIS A 52 4.54 0.58 7.87
CA HIS A 52 4.75 -0.47 6.87
C HIS A 52 4.25 -0.06 5.49
N ILE A 53 3.07 0.54 5.39
CA ILE A 53 2.49 0.94 4.11
C ILE A 53 3.29 2.09 3.49
N SER A 54 3.71 3.07 4.30
CA SER A 54 4.55 4.17 3.82
C SER A 54 5.93 3.69 3.37
N ALA A 55 6.55 2.77 4.13
CA ALA A 55 7.83 2.18 3.78
C ALA A 55 7.75 1.30 2.52
N ALA A 56 6.67 0.53 2.34
CA ALA A 56 6.46 -0.25 1.12
C ALA A 56 6.32 0.64 -0.13
N MET A 57 5.57 1.75 -0.02
CA MET A 57 5.47 2.73 -1.09
C MET A 57 6.82 3.42 -1.39
N TYR A 58 7.60 3.70 -0.34
CA TYR A 58 8.95 4.25 -0.49
C TYR A 58 9.89 3.26 -1.18
N ASP A 59 9.89 1.99 -0.78
CA ASP A 59 10.70 0.95 -1.41
C ASP A 59 10.35 0.80 -2.90
N ALA A 60 9.06 0.81 -3.24
CA ALA A 60 8.62 0.79 -4.63
C ALA A 60 9.16 1.99 -5.43
N TRP A 61 9.05 3.20 -4.87
CA TRP A 61 9.57 4.41 -5.49
C TRP A 61 11.11 4.38 -5.62
N ALA A 62 11.81 3.98 -4.57
CA ALA A 62 13.28 3.96 -4.55
C ALA A 62 13.86 3.00 -5.60
N ILE A 63 13.25 1.82 -5.71
CA ILE A 63 13.66 0.78 -6.67
C ILE A 63 13.38 1.22 -8.11
N VAL A 64 12.16 1.70 -8.40
CA VAL A 64 11.79 2.12 -9.77
C VAL A 64 12.63 3.31 -10.26
N ASN A 65 13.01 4.22 -9.38
CA ASN A 65 13.78 5.41 -9.77
C ASN A 65 15.29 5.25 -9.61
N GLU A 66 15.77 4.13 -9.06
CA GLU A 66 17.19 3.93 -8.70
C GLU A 66 17.71 5.07 -7.82
N LYS A 67 16.87 5.57 -6.91
CA LYS A 67 17.17 6.70 -6.03
C LYS A 67 17.00 6.33 -4.57
N GLY A 68 18.06 6.49 -3.81
CA GLY A 68 18.09 6.09 -2.41
C GLY A 68 18.23 4.58 -2.24
N SER A 69 18.16 4.13 -1.00
CA SER A 69 18.17 2.70 -0.64
C SER A 69 16.80 2.31 -0.14
N ALA A 70 16.26 1.19 -0.61
CA ALA A 70 15.04 0.63 -0.06
C ALA A 70 15.23 0.33 1.44
N TYR A 71 14.16 0.35 2.21
CA TYR A 71 14.20 0.04 3.64
C TYR A 71 14.27 -1.48 3.88
N LEU A 72 13.33 -2.23 3.33
CA LEU A 72 13.22 -3.67 3.54
C LEU A 72 13.78 -4.49 2.37
N ILE A 73 13.46 -4.08 1.13
CA ILE A 73 13.76 -4.86 -0.06
C ILE A 73 15.27 -4.84 -0.36
N GLY A 74 15.86 -6.04 -0.47
CA GLY A 74 17.31 -6.20 -0.65
C GLY A 74 18.14 -5.99 0.61
N ASN A 75 17.53 -5.83 1.77
CA ASN A 75 18.20 -5.59 3.04
C ASN A 75 17.91 -6.68 4.08
N ASN A 76 18.74 -6.70 5.13
CA ASN A 76 18.47 -7.47 6.33
C ASN A 76 17.96 -6.52 7.43
N VAL A 77 16.68 -6.65 7.78
CA VAL A 77 16.06 -5.85 8.84
C VAL A 77 15.65 -6.77 9.99
N ASN A 78 16.29 -6.60 11.13
CA ASN A 78 16.03 -7.42 12.34
C ASN A 78 16.08 -8.94 12.09
N GLY A 79 16.98 -9.39 11.22
CA GLY A 79 17.13 -10.81 10.87
C GLY A 79 16.20 -11.27 9.72
N PHE A 80 15.25 -10.47 9.31
CA PHE A 80 14.46 -10.73 8.09
C PHE A 80 15.24 -10.26 6.87
N ASN A 81 15.46 -11.18 5.92
CA ASN A 81 16.23 -10.93 4.72
C ASN A 81 15.35 -11.16 3.48
N THR A 82 15.43 -10.26 2.51
CA THR A 82 14.74 -10.39 1.23
C THR A 82 15.75 -10.65 0.12
N ASN A 83 15.53 -11.72 -0.64
CA ASN A 83 16.31 -12.01 -1.84
C ASN A 83 15.74 -11.14 -2.98
N PHE A 84 16.35 -10.01 -3.21
CA PHE A 84 15.99 -9.12 -4.30
C PHE A 84 17.20 -8.92 -5.20
N GLU A 85 17.06 -9.15 -6.50
CA GLU A 85 18.17 -9.00 -7.44
C GLU A 85 18.20 -7.58 -8.00
N SER A 86 17.25 -7.23 -8.87
CA SER A 86 17.16 -5.91 -9.46
C SER A 86 15.78 -5.70 -10.08
N PHE A 87 15.46 -4.45 -10.39
CA PHE A 87 14.35 -4.08 -11.26
C PHE A 87 14.92 -3.43 -12.51
N SER A 88 14.71 -4.06 -13.66
CA SER A 88 15.27 -3.63 -14.96
C SER A 88 14.25 -3.88 -16.07
N PRO A 89 13.16 -3.09 -16.13
CA PRO A 89 12.12 -3.30 -17.11
C PRO A 89 12.67 -3.10 -18.54
N SER A 90 12.21 -3.94 -19.46
CA SER A 90 12.64 -3.89 -20.86
C SER A 90 12.27 -2.59 -21.58
N SER A 91 11.28 -1.86 -21.07
CA SER A 91 10.92 -0.51 -21.49
C SER A 91 10.49 0.29 -20.26
N SER A 92 11.24 1.36 -19.94
CA SER A 92 10.82 2.30 -18.90
C SER A 92 9.49 2.96 -19.29
N ASN A 93 8.50 2.84 -18.43
CA ASN A 93 7.18 3.45 -18.62
C ASN A 93 6.98 4.55 -17.58
N ASN A 94 6.44 5.69 -18.00
CA ASN A 94 6.09 6.79 -17.09
C ASN A 94 5.14 6.38 -15.96
N ASN A 95 4.44 5.25 -16.13
CA ASN A 95 3.50 4.70 -15.15
C ASN A 95 4.13 3.68 -14.19
N ASP A 96 5.42 3.33 -14.31
CA ASP A 96 6.04 2.30 -13.46
C ASP A 96 5.99 2.67 -11.97
N ASN A 97 6.18 3.94 -11.64
CA ASN A 97 5.99 4.44 -10.27
C ASN A 97 4.55 4.28 -9.79
N ILE A 98 3.56 4.60 -10.63
CA ILE A 98 2.15 4.47 -10.30
C ILE A 98 1.82 3.01 -10.04
N ASN A 99 2.28 2.12 -10.93
CA ASN A 99 2.03 0.68 -10.83
C ASN A 99 2.66 0.09 -9.56
N ALA A 100 3.97 0.23 -9.38
CA ALA A 100 4.69 -0.36 -8.25
C ALA A 100 4.15 0.15 -6.90
N ILE A 101 3.99 1.46 -6.74
CA ILE A 101 3.47 2.06 -5.50
C ILE A 101 2.03 1.61 -5.24
N SER A 102 1.18 1.57 -6.28
CA SER A 102 -0.23 1.24 -6.10
C SER A 102 -0.44 -0.22 -5.73
N TYR A 103 0.23 -1.15 -6.41
CA TYR A 103 0.09 -2.57 -6.06
C TYR A 103 0.68 -2.87 -4.68
N ALA A 104 1.81 -2.25 -4.30
CA ALA A 104 2.37 -2.39 -2.95
C ALA A 104 1.39 -1.91 -1.88
N ALA A 105 0.81 -0.72 -2.05
CA ALA A 105 -0.13 -0.15 -1.10
C ALA A 105 -1.47 -0.92 -1.08
N TYR A 106 -2.04 -1.21 -2.25
CA TYR A 106 -3.33 -1.90 -2.38
C TYR A 106 -3.33 -3.27 -1.69
N ARG A 107 -2.33 -4.11 -1.98
CA ARG A 107 -2.23 -5.46 -1.40
C ARG A 107 -2.00 -5.42 0.10
N LEU A 108 -1.12 -4.54 0.55
CA LEU A 108 -0.82 -4.43 1.98
C LEU A 108 -1.99 -3.85 2.77
N LEU A 109 -2.71 -2.85 2.25
CA LEU A 109 -3.95 -2.34 2.84
C LEU A 109 -5.03 -3.41 2.91
N SER A 110 -5.26 -4.13 1.80
CA SER A 110 -6.26 -5.20 1.73
C SER A 110 -5.98 -6.30 2.76
N HIS A 111 -4.70 -6.65 2.97
CA HIS A 111 -4.30 -7.63 3.98
C HIS A 111 -4.52 -7.08 5.40
N ARG A 112 -3.99 -5.88 5.71
CA ARG A 112 -4.00 -5.31 7.06
C ARG A 112 -5.38 -4.98 7.62
N PHE A 113 -6.33 -4.71 6.76
CA PHE A 113 -7.69 -4.33 7.14
C PHE A 113 -8.73 -5.39 6.76
N SER A 114 -8.29 -6.65 6.48
CA SER A 114 -9.20 -7.75 6.12
C SER A 114 -10.23 -8.05 7.20
N GLU A 115 -9.84 -7.97 8.48
CA GLU A 115 -10.69 -8.25 9.64
C GLU A 115 -11.29 -6.97 10.27
N SER A 116 -11.07 -5.81 9.64
CA SER A 116 -11.66 -4.54 10.12
C SER A 116 -13.18 -4.57 10.09
N PRO A 117 -13.87 -3.97 11.07
CA PRO A 117 -15.33 -3.79 11.02
C PRO A 117 -15.81 -3.02 9.79
N GLY A 118 -14.97 -2.13 9.25
CA GLY A 118 -15.22 -1.36 8.03
C GLY A 118 -14.64 -1.96 6.76
N ASN A 119 -14.23 -3.23 6.74
CA ASN A 119 -13.52 -3.87 5.63
C ASN A 119 -14.19 -3.62 4.27
N GLU A 120 -15.51 -3.83 4.14
CA GLU A 120 -16.21 -3.63 2.87
C GLU A 120 -16.00 -2.22 2.30
N LYS A 121 -16.14 -1.18 3.14
CA LYS A 121 -15.94 0.22 2.73
C LYS A 121 -14.48 0.51 2.40
N ILE A 122 -13.55 -0.12 3.13
CA ILE A 122 -12.11 0.03 2.91
C ILE A 122 -11.74 -0.57 1.55
N ILE A 123 -12.17 -1.78 1.25
CA ILE A 123 -11.91 -2.46 -0.03
C ILE A 123 -12.57 -1.70 -1.19
N GLU A 124 -13.81 -1.24 -1.03
CA GLU A 124 -14.47 -0.39 -2.03
C GLU A 124 -13.64 0.87 -2.33
N ARG A 125 -13.10 1.52 -1.30
CA ARG A 125 -12.24 2.69 -1.45
C ARG A 125 -10.93 2.38 -2.16
N CYS A 126 -10.27 1.26 -1.79
CA CYS A 126 -9.08 0.78 -2.47
C CYS A 126 -9.35 0.48 -3.95
N ASN A 127 -10.43 -0.25 -4.25
CA ASN A 127 -10.83 -0.58 -5.61
C ASN A 127 -11.15 0.67 -6.44
N SER A 128 -11.80 1.66 -5.83
CA SER A 128 -12.11 2.93 -6.50
C SER A 128 -10.85 3.66 -6.93
N LEU A 129 -9.79 3.67 -6.08
CA LEU A 129 -8.51 4.27 -6.45
C LEU A 129 -7.79 3.47 -7.54
N MET A 130 -7.76 2.12 -7.45
CA MET A 130 -7.20 1.27 -8.50
C MET A 130 -7.88 1.52 -9.85
N ASN A 131 -9.22 1.56 -9.87
CA ASN A 131 -9.99 1.83 -11.07
C ASN A 131 -9.72 3.23 -11.65
N MET A 132 -9.60 4.26 -10.79
CA MET A 132 -9.25 5.62 -11.19
C MET A 132 -7.87 5.68 -11.86
N LEU A 133 -6.93 4.84 -11.38
CA LEU A 133 -5.58 4.72 -11.94
C LEU A 133 -5.50 3.75 -13.13
N ALA A 134 -6.65 3.18 -13.59
CA ALA A 134 -6.74 2.17 -14.64
C ALA A 134 -5.91 0.90 -14.37
N LEU A 135 -5.85 0.47 -13.10
CA LEU A 135 -5.12 -0.71 -12.64
C LEU A 135 -6.06 -1.89 -12.36
N ASP A 136 -5.64 -3.10 -12.75
CA ASP A 136 -6.41 -4.33 -12.55
C ASP A 136 -6.25 -4.86 -11.11
N THR A 137 -7.35 -4.87 -10.35
CA THR A 137 -7.39 -5.40 -8.98
C THR A 137 -7.16 -6.91 -8.90
N ASN A 138 -7.33 -7.65 -10.01
CA ASN A 138 -7.14 -9.09 -10.11
C ASN A 138 -5.74 -9.51 -10.58
N PHE A 139 -4.84 -8.57 -10.82
CA PHE A 139 -3.46 -8.87 -11.18
C PHE A 139 -2.64 -9.20 -9.92
N PHE A 140 -2.30 -10.48 -9.70
CA PHE A 140 -1.60 -10.98 -8.50
C PHE A 140 -0.17 -11.46 -8.77
N GLU A 141 0.30 -11.41 -10.01
CA GLU A 141 1.63 -11.88 -10.36
C GLU A 141 2.72 -11.10 -9.62
N SER A 142 3.68 -11.80 -9.02
CA SER A 142 4.80 -11.24 -8.28
C SER A 142 6.16 -11.83 -8.69
N SER A 143 6.18 -12.93 -9.45
CA SER A 143 7.42 -13.60 -9.84
C SER A 143 8.20 -12.86 -10.94
N ASP A 144 7.51 -12.03 -11.74
CA ASP A 144 8.10 -11.22 -12.81
C ASP A 144 8.48 -9.80 -12.33
N TYR A 145 8.83 -9.66 -11.05
CA TYR A 145 9.11 -8.36 -10.41
C TYR A 145 10.30 -7.62 -11.04
N GLU A 146 11.22 -8.32 -11.68
CA GLU A 146 12.39 -7.70 -12.33
C GLU A 146 12.03 -6.89 -13.57
N GLN A 147 10.96 -7.27 -14.26
CA GLN A 147 10.57 -6.72 -15.56
C GLN A 147 9.26 -5.93 -15.52
N ASN A 148 8.42 -6.13 -14.51
CA ASN A 148 7.08 -5.61 -14.42
C ASN A 148 6.85 -4.84 -13.12
N ALA A 149 6.52 -3.56 -13.23
CA ALA A 149 6.32 -2.70 -12.06
C ALA A 149 5.10 -3.08 -11.20
N ALA A 150 4.05 -3.63 -11.80
CA ALA A 150 2.90 -4.14 -11.04
C ALA A 150 3.29 -5.40 -10.23
N SER A 151 4.05 -6.32 -10.85
CA SER A 151 4.62 -7.49 -10.17
C SER A 151 5.59 -7.08 -9.06
N LEU A 152 6.40 -6.04 -9.28
CA LEU A 152 7.27 -5.48 -8.25
C LEU A 152 6.46 -4.99 -7.05
N GLY A 153 5.35 -4.28 -7.26
CA GLY A 153 4.45 -3.85 -6.20
C GLY A 153 3.87 -5.01 -5.40
N ASN A 154 3.40 -6.06 -6.10
CA ASN A 154 2.91 -7.28 -5.46
C ASN A 154 4.04 -7.97 -4.65
N TYR A 155 5.24 -8.12 -5.21
CA TYR A 155 6.40 -8.69 -4.51
C TYR A 155 6.73 -7.91 -3.24
N ILE A 156 6.80 -6.57 -3.32
CA ILE A 156 7.06 -5.72 -2.16
C ILE A 156 6.02 -5.97 -1.07
N SER A 157 4.73 -5.97 -1.41
CA SER A 157 3.67 -6.19 -0.43
C SER A 157 3.78 -7.56 0.25
N GLU A 158 4.09 -8.62 -0.49
CA GLU A 158 4.33 -9.96 0.06
C GLU A 158 5.47 -9.96 1.09
N LYS A 159 6.57 -9.25 0.80
CA LYS A 159 7.70 -9.15 1.74
C LYS A 159 7.34 -8.38 2.99
N TYR A 160 6.57 -7.29 2.89
CA TYR A 160 6.09 -6.55 4.05
C TYR A 160 5.07 -7.33 4.88
N ILE A 161 4.23 -8.16 4.26
CA ILE A 161 3.33 -9.09 4.98
C ILE A 161 4.17 -10.12 5.74
N GLN A 162 5.13 -10.78 5.07
CA GLN A 162 6.03 -11.76 5.71
C GLN A 162 6.86 -11.13 6.85
N TYR A 163 7.41 -9.94 6.64
CA TYR A 163 8.12 -9.19 7.68
C TYR A 163 7.22 -8.89 8.88
N GLY A 164 5.99 -8.48 8.62
CA GLY A 164 5.02 -8.19 9.65
C GLY A 164 4.64 -9.38 10.53
N MET A 165 4.65 -10.59 9.99
CA MET A 165 4.44 -11.81 10.80
C MET A 165 5.60 -12.09 11.76
N LEU A 166 6.75 -11.44 11.57
CA LEU A 166 8.00 -11.68 12.31
C LEU A 166 8.48 -10.45 13.10
N ASP A 167 7.83 -9.32 13.00
CA ASP A 167 8.26 -8.05 13.59
C ASP A 167 7.97 -7.93 15.11
N GLY A 168 7.38 -8.97 15.71
CA GLY A 168 7.05 -9.02 17.12
C GLY A 168 5.73 -8.35 17.50
N SER A 169 4.93 -7.94 16.52
CA SER A 169 3.60 -7.35 16.77
C SER A 169 2.52 -8.37 17.13
N ASN A 170 2.82 -9.66 16.97
CA ASN A 170 1.87 -10.76 17.17
C ASN A 170 0.64 -10.73 16.23
N GLU A 171 0.85 -10.26 15.01
CA GLU A 171 -0.23 -10.14 14.01
C GLU A 171 -0.98 -11.46 13.75
N GLN A 172 -0.29 -12.59 13.89
CA GLN A 172 -0.88 -13.92 13.70
C GLN A 172 -2.00 -14.25 14.70
N ASP A 173 -1.96 -13.63 15.89
CA ASP A 173 -2.91 -13.81 16.97
C ASP A 173 -3.78 -12.56 17.22
N ASP A 174 -3.92 -11.70 16.20
CA ASP A 174 -4.73 -10.46 16.21
C ASP A 174 -4.20 -9.38 17.19
N PHE A 175 -2.84 -9.31 17.32
CA PHE A 175 -2.08 -8.32 18.12
C PHE A 175 -2.14 -8.43 19.67
#